data_4020c4146d019b4fe51364f5775868b7
#
_entry.id   4020c4146d019b4fe51364f5775868b7
#
_cell.length_a   1.000
_cell.length_b   1.000
_cell.length_c   1.000
_cell.angle_alpha   90.00
_cell.angle_beta   90.00
_cell.angle_gamma   90.00
#
_symmetry.space_group_name_H-M   'P 1'
#
loop_
_entity.id
_entity.type
_entity.pdbx_description
1 polymer ?
#
loop_
_entity_poly.entity_id
_entity_poly.type
_entity_poly.pdbx_seq_one_letter_code
_entity_poly.pdbx_strand_id
1 'polypeptide(L)'
;LAASLNNVRYHSGSEHDRLVFDWSEMPLYNVQVANNGQKLVFDFAEATGKKIAAGYKSSRLASVEYKQKGKHILVTLNLKAGMTYKINNLHDPARVFVDILPRNVQRKPAVSKTTSPKTKPIANSSENLGNITALNFDGLYTELAAPGIAKRKYVYWDDDGQVTAYFVEADKNLYTLKPVLARGMVPGLQTTSAMSDAHDAVAAINATYFAGNGDMIG
;
A
#
# COMPACT_ATOMS: atom_id res chain seq x y z
N LEU A 1 -9.86 -2.65 -23.74
CA LEU A 1 -9.38 -4.02 -23.97
C LEU A 1 -9.21 -4.70 -22.62
N ALA A 2 -9.56 -5.99 -22.52
CA ALA A 2 -9.39 -6.76 -21.29
C ALA A 2 -7.92 -7.16 -21.12
N ALA A 3 -7.33 -6.87 -19.96
CA ALA A 3 -5.96 -7.28 -19.67
C ALA A 3 -5.87 -8.80 -19.60
N SER A 4 -4.84 -9.38 -20.23
CA SER A 4 -4.61 -10.83 -20.19
C SER A 4 -3.46 -11.17 -19.24
N LEU A 5 -3.73 -12.06 -18.29
CA LEU A 5 -2.69 -12.65 -17.45
C LEU A 5 -1.91 -13.68 -18.27
N ASN A 6 -0.69 -13.33 -18.65
CA ASN A 6 0.17 -14.12 -19.51
C ASN A 6 0.90 -15.20 -18.74
N ASN A 7 1.40 -14.86 -17.54
CA ASN A 7 2.21 -15.75 -16.73
C ASN A 7 2.16 -15.39 -15.25
N VAL A 8 2.45 -16.34 -14.38
CA VAL A 8 2.68 -16.13 -12.95
C VAL A 8 3.98 -16.81 -12.57
N ARG A 9 4.88 -16.04 -11.98
CA ARG A 9 6.18 -16.51 -11.54
C ARG A 9 6.31 -16.38 -10.04
N TYR A 10 6.89 -17.37 -9.42
CA TYR A 10 7.18 -17.37 -8.01
C TYR A 10 8.65 -17.66 -7.75
N HIS A 11 9.25 -16.87 -6.88
CA HIS A 11 10.62 -17.05 -6.43
C HIS A 11 10.66 -16.96 -4.90
N SER A 12 11.29 -17.94 -4.26
CA SER A 12 11.54 -17.93 -2.82
C SER A 12 13.03 -17.67 -2.59
N GLY A 13 13.34 -16.46 -2.10
CA GLY A 13 14.70 -16.03 -1.80
C GLY A 13 15.02 -16.07 -0.30
N SER A 14 16.25 -15.75 0.06
CA SER A 14 16.70 -15.68 1.46
C SER A 14 15.98 -14.59 2.26
N GLU A 15 15.76 -13.42 1.67
CA GLU A 15 15.20 -12.24 2.34
C GLU A 15 13.69 -12.13 2.16
N HIS A 16 13.19 -12.44 0.97
CA HIS A 16 11.78 -12.33 0.61
C HIS A 16 11.37 -13.39 -0.41
N ASP A 17 10.09 -13.67 -0.46
CA ASP A 17 9.46 -14.37 -1.57
C ASP A 17 8.83 -13.36 -2.51
N ARG A 18 8.88 -13.60 -3.81
CA ARG A 18 8.27 -12.74 -4.82
C ARG A 18 7.30 -13.52 -5.70
N LEU A 19 6.06 -13.07 -5.76
CA LEU A 19 5.07 -13.52 -6.71
C LEU A 19 4.85 -12.43 -7.75
N VAL A 20 5.00 -12.76 -9.04
CA VAL A 20 4.88 -11.81 -10.16
C VAL A 20 3.74 -12.27 -11.06
N PHE A 21 2.84 -11.36 -11.37
CA PHE A 21 1.80 -11.50 -12.37
C PHE A 21 2.22 -10.71 -13.61
N ASP A 22 2.53 -11.41 -14.71
CA ASP A 22 2.89 -10.80 -15.99
C ASP A 22 1.62 -10.62 -16.84
N TRP A 23 1.36 -9.38 -17.29
CA TRP A 23 0.15 -9.00 -17.99
C TRP A 23 0.44 -8.53 -19.43
N SER A 24 -0.57 -8.60 -20.30
CA SER A 24 -0.48 -8.00 -21.64
C SER A 24 -0.46 -6.47 -21.61
N GLU A 25 -1.16 -5.90 -20.64
CA GLU A 25 -1.25 -4.48 -20.30
C GLU A 25 -1.54 -4.36 -18.81
N MET A 26 -1.39 -3.17 -18.20
CA MET A 26 -1.61 -3.01 -16.77
C MET A 26 -3.08 -3.30 -16.43
N PRO A 27 -3.38 -4.31 -15.60
CA PRO A 27 -4.75 -4.65 -15.24
C PRO A 27 -5.33 -3.64 -14.26
N LEU A 28 -6.64 -3.50 -14.29
CA LEU A 28 -7.38 -2.90 -13.18
C LEU A 28 -7.48 -3.93 -12.06
N TYR A 29 -7.07 -3.56 -10.85
CA TYR A 29 -7.19 -4.50 -9.73
C TYR A 29 -7.39 -3.80 -8.39
N ASN A 30 -7.97 -4.54 -7.47
CA ASN A 30 -8.13 -4.17 -6.07
C ASN A 30 -7.50 -5.25 -5.19
N VAL A 31 -7.05 -4.86 -4.00
CA VAL A 31 -6.51 -5.80 -3.00
C VAL A 31 -7.28 -5.64 -1.70
N GLN A 32 -7.98 -6.70 -1.31
CA GLN A 32 -8.58 -6.81 0.00
C GLN A 32 -7.60 -7.49 0.95
N VAL A 33 -7.44 -6.92 2.13
CA VAL A 33 -6.55 -7.43 3.16
C VAL A 33 -7.38 -7.91 4.34
N ALA A 34 -7.15 -9.13 4.78
CA ALA A 34 -7.83 -9.74 5.91
C ALA A 34 -6.84 -10.45 6.84
N ASN A 35 -7.33 -10.90 8.00
CA ASN A 35 -6.56 -11.68 8.97
C ASN A 35 -5.23 -10.99 9.37
N ASN A 36 -5.31 -9.72 9.75
CA ASN A 36 -4.14 -8.93 10.16
C ASN A 36 -3.01 -8.92 9.12
N GLY A 37 -3.36 -8.80 7.84
CA GLY A 37 -2.40 -8.79 6.74
C GLY A 37 -1.92 -10.17 6.29
N GLN A 38 -2.45 -11.24 6.85
CA GLN A 38 -2.07 -12.61 6.46
C GLN A 38 -2.84 -13.14 5.26
N LYS A 39 -3.93 -12.50 4.86
CA LYS A 39 -4.70 -12.85 3.68
C LYS A 39 -4.84 -11.66 2.76
N LEU A 40 -4.36 -11.80 1.52
CA LEU A 40 -4.49 -10.82 0.44
C LEU A 40 -5.39 -11.42 -0.62
N VAL A 41 -6.41 -10.70 -1.02
CA VAL A 41 -7.27 -11.09 -2.15
C VAL A 41 -7.13 -10.03 -3.23
N PHE A 42 -6.46 -10.38 -4.31
CA PHE A 42 -6.40 -9.58 -5.53
C PHE A 42 -7.65 -9.87 -6.35
N ASP A 43 -8.36 -8.83 -6.75
CA ASP A 43 -9.45 -8.88 -7.73
C ASP A 43 -9.01 -8.08 -8.95
N PHE A 44 -8.62 -8.78 -10.00
CA PHE A 44 -8.28 -8.20 -11.29
C PHE A 44 -9.55 -8.14 -12.13
N ALA A 45 -10.07 -6.94 -12.33
CA ALA A 45 -11.29 -6.68 -13.09
C ALA A 45 -11.02 -6.59 -14.60
N GLU A 46 -12.03 -6.90 -15.41
CA GLU A 46 -11.94 -6.96 -16.89
C GLU A 46 -10.70 -7.74 -17.35
N ALA A 47 -10.38 -8.82 -16.62
CA ALA A 47 -9.19 -9.62 -16.83
C ALA A 47 -9.52 -11.02 -17.33
N THR A 48 -8.66 -11.51 -18.22
CA THR A 48 -8.69 -12.89 -18.72
C THR A 48 -7.31 -13.51 -18.52
N GLY A 49 -7.20 -14.81 -18.63
CA GLY A 49 -5.86 -15.41 -18.59
C GLY A 49 -5.82 -16.89 -18.24
N LYS A 50 -4.61 -17.41 -18.21
CA LYS A 50 -4.38 -18.81 -17.88
C LYS A 50 -4.57 -19.05 -16.39
N LYS A 51 -5.11 -20.22 -16.05
CA LYS A 51 -5.19 -20.67 -14.67
C LYS A 51 -3.79 -20.71 -14.05
N ILE A 52 -3.64 -20.08 -12.89
CA ILE A 52 -2.40 -20.14 -12.11
C ILE A 52 -2.24 -21.56 -11.56
N ALA A 53 -1.05 -22.13 -11.69
CA ALA A 53 -0.75 -23.40 -11.06
C ALA A 53 -0.91 -23.28 -9.54
N ALA A 54 -1.72 -24.13 -8.94
CA ALA A 54 -1.79 -24.25 -7.49
C ALA A 54 -0.51 -24.90 -6.97
N GLY A 55 0.00 -24.48 -5.82
CA GLY A 55 1.09 -25.20 -5.17
C GLY A 55 2.27 -24.37 -4.71
N TYR A 56 2.28 -23.05 -4.92
CA TYR A 56 3.31 -22.18 -4.35
C TYR A 56 3.23 -22.20 -2.82
N LYS A 57 4.27 -22.73 -2.19
CA LYS A 57 4.42 -22.77 -0.73
C LYS A 57 5.89 -22.50 -0.36
N SER A 58 6.08 -21.87 0.79
CA SER A 58 7.41 -21.61 1.33
C SER A 58 7.37 -21.47 2.85
N SER A 59 8.48 -21.03 3.43
CA SER A 59 8.51 -20.60 4.84
C SER A 59 7.65 -19.35 5.10
N ARG A 60 7.29 -18.55 4.06
CA ARG A 60 6.56 -17.28 4.16
C ARG A 60 5.15 -17.35 3.58
N LEU A 61 4.93 -18.16 2.54
CA LEU A 61 3.66 -18.30 1.84
C LEU A 61 3.01 -19.64 2.19
N ALA A 62 1.79 -19.61 2.71
CA ALA A 62 1.05 -20.82 3.07
C ALA A 62 0.31 -21.41 1.86
N SER A 63 -0.35 -20.57 1.05
CA SER A 63 -1.03 -20.99 -0.17
C SER A 63 -1.28 -19.84 -1.13
N VAL A 64 -1.45 -20.17 -2.41
CA VAL A 64 -2.01 -19.31 -3.46
C VAL A 64 -3.23 -20.02 -4.04
N GLU A 65 -4.34 -19.31 -4.09
CA GLU A 65 -5.58 -19.79 -4.68
C GLU A 65 -5.95 -18.90 -5.86
N TYR A 66 -6.39 -19.52 -6.94
CA TYR A 66 -6.84 -18.85 -8.16
C TYR A 66 -8.30 -19.20 -8.45
N LYS A 67 -9.10 -18.19 -8.74
CA LYS A 67 -10.48 -18.37 -9.15
C LYS A 67 -10.84 -17.35 -10.23
N GLN A 68 -11.35 -17.82 -11.36
CA GLN A 68 -11.95 -16.94 -12.37
C GLN A 68 -13.45 -16.90 -12.17
N LYS A 69 -14.04 -15.69 -12.18
CA LYS A 69 -15.45 -15.44 -12.08
C LYS A 69 -15.86 -14.40 -13.14
N GLY A 70 -16.37 -14.87 -14.27
CA GLY A 70 -16.67 -14.00 -15.41
C GLY A 70 -15.37 -13.32 -15.89
N LYS A 71 -15.39 -11.99 -15.95
CA LYS A 71 -14.25 -11.16 -16.33
C LYS A 71 -13.35 -10.77 -15.14
N HIS A 72 -13.49 -11.41 -13.99
CA HIS A 72 -12.67 -11.19 -12.81
C HIS A 72 -11.74 -12.38 -12.58
N ILE A 73 -10.47 -12.08 -12.31
CA ILE A 73 -9.50 -13.04 -11.81
C ILE A 73 -9.25 -12.74 -10.33
N LEU A 74 -9.64 -13.66 -9.46
CA LEU A 74 -9.40 -13.56 -8.03
C LEU A 74 -8.18 -14.40 -7.67
N VAL A 75 -7.19 -13.77 -7.04
CA VAL A 75 -6.01 -14.48 -6.52
C VAL A 75 -5.92 -14.23 -5.02
N THR A 76 -6.02 -15.30 -4.25
CA THR A 76 -5.88 -15.23 -2.80
C THR A 76 -4.50 -15.73 -2.38
N LEU A 77 -3.76 -14.89 -1.67
CA LEU A 77 -2.50 -15.23 -1.03
C LEU A 77 -2.73 -15.38 0.48
N ASN A 78 -2.41 -16.57 1.02
CA ASN A 78 -2.40 -16.79 2.45
C ASN A 78 -0.94 -16.78 2.94
N LEU A 79 -0.57 -15.77 3.72
CA LEU A 79 0.75 -15.60 4.28
C LEU A 79 0.86 -16.37 5.61
N LYS A 80 2.06 -16.82 5.94
CA LYS A 80 2.32 -17.40 7.26
C LYS A 80 2.39 -16.31 8.33
N ALA A 81 2.21 -16.70 9.59
CA ALA A 81 2.30 -15.79 10.72
C ALA A 81 3.66 -15.05 10.76
N GLY A 82 3.66 -13.80 11.17
CA GLY A 82 4.86 -12.97 11.25
C GLY A 82 5.37 -12.45 9.91
N MET A 83 4.60 -12.60 8.83
CA MET A 83 4.93 -12.06 7.51
C MET A 83 4.21 -10.74 7.26
N THR A 84 4.81 -9.91 6.41
CA THR A 84 4.25 -8.72 5.80
C THR A 84 4.46 -8.77 4.29
N TYR A 85 3.97 -7.76 3.58
CA TYR A 85 4.06 -7.73 2.12
C TYR A 85 4.31 -6.32 1.61
N LYS A 86 4.80 -6.25 0.36
CA LYS A 86 4.85 -5.03 -0.46
C LYS A 86 4.27 -5.37 -1.83
N ILE A 87 3.42 -4.50 -2.36
CA ILE A 87 2.82 -4.63 -3.70
C ILE A 87 3.41 -3.54 -4.57
N ASN A 88 3.88 -3.92 -5.75
CA ASN A 88 4.51 -3.01 -6.69
C ASN A 88 4.01 -3.29 -8.12
N ASN A 89 4.05 -2.26 -8.96
CA ASN A 89 3.67 -2.31 -10.37
C ASN A 89 4.84 -1.86 -11.25
N LEU A 90 4.99 -2.54 -12.38
CA LEU A 90 5.82 -2.10 -13.50
C LEU A 90 4.94 -2.01 -14.74
N HIS A 91 5.04 -0.91 -15.49
CA HIS A 91 4.20 -0.67 -16.66
C HIS A 91 4.79 -1.21 -17.96
N ASP A 92 6.12 -1.28 -18.07
CA ASP A 92 6.82 -1.80 -19.23
C ASP A 92 7.95 -2.75 -18.81
N PRO A 93 7.79 -4.06 -19.03
CA PRO A 93 6.54 -4.76 -19.34
C PRO A 93 5.56 -4.75 -18.17
N ALA A 94 4.25 -4.82 -18.47
CA ALA A 94 3.18 -4.73 -17.49
C ALA A 94 3.24 -5.87 -16.46
N ARG A 95 3.42 -5.54 -15.19
CA ARG A 95 3.55 -6.49 -14.08
C ARG A 95 2.95 -5.95 -12.80
N VAL A 96 2.29 -6.81 -12.08
CA VAL A 96 1.97 -6.63 -10.66
C VAL A 96 2.78 -7.65 -9.88
N PHE A 97 3.49 -7.25 -8.83
CA PHE A 97 4.23 -8.23 -8.03
C PHE A 97 4.12 -7.95 -6.54
N VAL A 98 4.20 -9.03 -5.78
CA VAL A 98 4.07 -9.03 -4.33
C VAL A 98 5.36 -9.59 -3.74
N ASP A 99 6.03 -8.80 -2.91
CA ASP A 99 7.12 -9.24 -2.07
C ASP A 99 6.57 -9.60 -0.69
N ILE A 100 6.84 -10.82 -0.24
CA ILE A 100 6.46 -11.33 1.07
C ILE A 100 7.72 -11.38 1.92
N LEU A 101 7.71 -10.65 3.02
CA LEU A 101 8.88 -10.44 3.89
C LEU A 101 8.53 -10.83 5.34
N PRO A 102 9.53 -11.19 6.16
CA PRO A 102 9.35 -11.20 7.60
C PRO A 102 8.94 -9.81 8.08
N ARG A 103 7.94 -9.74 8.95
CA ARG A 103 7.61 -8.50 9.64
C ARG A 103 8.79 -8.17 10.56
N ASN A 104 9.53 -7.11 10.27
CA ASN A 104 10.56 -6.61 11.17
C ASN A 104 9.87 -6.10 12.44
N VAL A 105 9.77 -6.95 13.44
CA VAL A 105 9.62 -6.48 14.81
C VAL A 105 10.92 -5.74 15.10
N GLN A 106 10.91 -4.41 15.05
CA GLN A 106 12.08 -3.60 15.37
C GLN A 106 12.60 -4.09 16.71
N ARG A 107 13.76 -4.74 16.71
CA ARG A 107 14.57 -4.86 17.92
C ARG A 107 14.87 -3.43 18.34
N LYS A 108 14.32 -3.04 19.51
CA LYS A 108 14.63 -1.80 20.19
C LYS A 108 16.13 -1.53 20.05
N PRO A 109 16.58 -0.38 19.50
CA PRO A 109 17.98 -0.03 19.55
C PRO A 109 18.41 0.04 21.00
N ALA A 110 19.58 -0.48 21.31
CA ALA A 110 20.17 -0.36 22.63
C ALA A 110 20.24 1.13 23.00
N VAL A 111 19.65 1.46 24.13
CA VAL A 111 19.49 2.82 24.66
C VAL A 111 20.87 3.47 24.83
N SER A 112 21.21 4.44 24.00
CA SER A 112 22.14 5.48 24.37
C SER A 112 21.34 6.51 25.17
N LYS A 113 21.79 6.72 26.44
CA LYS A 113 21.13 7.61 27.40
C LYS A 113 21.16 9.05 26.92
N THR A 114 20.00 9.62 26.52
CA THR A 114 19.75 11.06 26.63
C THR A 114 18.30 11.26 27.06
N THR A 115 18.11 12.02 28.09
CA THR A 115 16.92 12.23 28.91
C THR A 115 15.82 13.01 28.21
N SER A 116 14.57 12.48 28.36
CA SER A 116 13.25 13.18 28.49
C SER A 116 12.27 13.09 27.32
N PRO A 117 10.96 13.15 27.57
CA PRO A 117 10.15 12.80 28.74
C PRO A 117 9.26 11.56 28.56
N LYS A 118 8.76 11.07 29.67
CA LYS A 118 7.91 9.90 29.86
C LYS A 118 6.66 9.89 28.99
N THR A 119 6.59 8.94 28.02
CA THR A 119 5.32 8.41 27.52
C THR A 119 5.18 6.97 28.00
N LYS A 120 4.06 6.65 28.64
CA LYS A 120 3.78 5.33 29.21
C LYS A 120 3.88 4.23 28.16
N PRO A 121 4.39 3.02 28.48
CA PRO A 121 4.32 1.87 27.60
C PRO A 121 2.86 1.42 27.49
N ILE A 122 2.33 1.40 26.28
CA ILE A 122 1.06 0.73 25.98
C ILE A 122 1.37 -0.77 25.91
N ALA A 123 0.72 -1.51 26.80
CA ALA A 123 0.82 -2.95 26.90
C ALA A 123 0.33 -3.66 25.64
N ASN A 124 0.94 -4.82 25.37
CA ASN A 124 0.57 -5.80 24.35
C ASN A 124 -0.95 -6.00 24.25
N SER A 125 -1.52 -5.53 23.17
CA SER A 125 -2.81 -6.01 22.69
C SER A 125 -2.71 -6.12 21.17
N SER A 126 -3.28 -7.18 20.62
CA SER A 126 -3.47 -7.50 19.21
C SER A 126 -3.40 -6.22 18.35
N GLU A 127 -2.40 -6.13 17.45
CA GLU A 127 -2.14 -4.95 16.62
C GLU A 127 -3.45 -4.45 16.02
N ASN A 128 -3.93 -3.34 16.56
CA ASN A 128 -5.12 -2.67 16.09
C ASN A 128 -4.76 -2.06 14.73
N LEU A 129 -5.19 -2.69 13.64
CA LEU A 129 -4.98 -2.19 12.27
C LEU A 129 -5.67 -0.84 12.05
N GLY A 130 -6.34 -0.29 13.07
CA GLY A 130 -7.14 0.92 12.98
C GLY A 130 -8.44 0.70 12.20
N ASN A 131 -9.31 1.68 12.21
CA ASN A 131 -10.54 1.68 11.44
C ASN A 131 -10.28 2.32 10.07
N ILE A 132 -9.96 1.50 9.08
CA ILE A 132 -9.89 1.91 7.67
C ILE A 132 -11.17 1.46 6.99
N THR A 133 -11.79 2.37 6.24
CA THR A 133 -13.03 2.10 5.52
C THR A 133 -12.79 1.05 4.44
N ALA A 134 -13.57 -0.02 4.45
CA ALA A 134 -13.56 -1.02 3.39
C ALA A 134 -14.27 -0.45 2.15
N LEU A 135 -13.54 0.29 1.31
CA LEU A 135 -14.02 0.78 0.03
C LEU A 135 -13.63 -0.19 -1.08
N ASN A 136 -14.59 -0.55 -1.92
CA ASN A 136 -14.38 -1.43 -3.06
C ASN A 136 -15.25 -0.98 -4.23
N PHE A 137 -14.65 -0.32 -5.22
CA PHE A 137 -15.29 0.05 -6.47
C PHE A 137 -14.26 0.11 -7.60
N ASP A 138 -14.74 0.06 -8.83
CA ASP A 138 -13.87 0.02 -10.01
C ASP A 138 -12.94 1.22 -10.07
N GLY A 139 -11.68 0.98 -10.42
CA GLY A 139 -10.63 2.00 -10.50
C GLY A 139 -10.01 2.41 -9.17
N LEU A 140 -10.48 1.88 -8.03
CA LEU A 140 -9.90 2.16 -6.72
C LEU A 140 -8.83 1.14 -6.34
N TYR A 141 -7.64 1.64 -6.03
CA TYR A 141 -6.50 0.88 -5.52
C TYR A 141 -6.23 1.29 -4.08
N THR A 142 -6.08 0.31 -3.20
CA THR A 142 -5.82 0.56 -1.77
C THR A 142 -4.57 -0.16 -1.31
N GLU A 143 -3.65 0.58 -0.69
CA GLU A 143 -2.44 0.09 -0.03
C GLU A 143 -2.49 0.49 1.45
N LEU A 144 -2.33 -0.48 2.36
CA LEU A 144 -2.13 -0.17 3.77
C LEU A 144 -0.66 0.22 4.00
N ALA A 145 -0.42 1.50 4.27
CA ALA A 145 0.92 2.05 4.45
C ALA A 145 1.45 1.85 5.89
N ALA A 146 0.54 1.85 6.87
CA ALA A 146 0.80 1.60 8.28
C ALA A 146 -0.50 1.16 8.97
N PRO A 147 -0.46 0.65 10.22
CA PRO A 147 -1.67 0.41 10.98
C PRO A 147 -2.55 1.66 11.03
N GLY A 148 -3.80 1.57 10.53
CA GLY A 148 -4.73 2.69 10.45
C GLY A 148 -4.41 3.78 9.42
N ILE A 149 -3.51 3.53 8.46
CA ILE A 149 -3.29 4.39 7.30
C ILE A 149 -3.38 3.61 6.00
N ALA A 150 -4.28 4.05 5.12
CA ALA A 150 -4.39 3.57 3.76
C ALA A 150 -4.07 4.69 2.75
N LYS A 151 -3.24 4.37 1.78
CA LYS A 151 -3.10 5.14 0.54
C LYS A 151 -4.07 4.59 -0.46
N ARG A 152 -4.79 5.47 -1.12
CA ARG A 152 -5.72 5.10 -2.17
C ARG A 152 -5.39 5.86 -3.44
N LYS A 153 -5.46 5.16 -4.54
CA LYS A 153 -5.38 5.72 -5.89
C LYS A 153 -6.69 5.38 -6.59
N TYR A 154 -7.37 6.37 -7.09
CA TYR A 154 -8.55 6.20 -7.92
C TYR A 154 -8.26 6.64 -9.33
N VAL A 155 -8.55 5.77 -10.29
CA VAL A 155 -8.36 6.04 -11.72
C VAL A 155 -9.70 5.91 -12.42
N TYR A 156 -10.12 6.95 -13.12
CA TYR A 156 -11.33 6.94 -13.92
C TYR A 156 -11.11 7.73 -15.20
N TRP A 157 -12.03 7.59 -16.15
CA TRP A 157 -12.04 8.31 -17.41
C TRP A 157 -13.27 9.22 -17.45
N ASP A 158 -13.07 10.44 -17.87
CA ASP A 158 -14.12 11.39 -18.20
C ASP A 158 -13.96 11.88 -19.66
N ASP A 159 -14.72 12.90 -20.05
CA ASP A 159 -14.71 13.42 -21.42
C ASP A 159 -13.36 14.08 -21.80
N ASP A 160 -12.61 14.54 -20.83
CA ASP A 160 -11.30 15.18 -21.00
C ASP A 160 -10.13 14.17 -20.95
N GLY A 161 -10.39 12.92 -20.55
CA GLY A 161 -9.40 11.86 -20.53
C GLY A 161 -9.29 11.10 -19.21
N GLN A 162 -8.11 10.55 -18.94
CA GLN A 162 -7.84 9.80 -17.71
C GLN A 162 -7.56 10.73 -16.53
N VAL A 163 -8.38 10.60 -15.51
CA VAL A 163 -8.19 11.28 -14.22
C VAL A 163 -7.62 10.30 -13.18
N THR A 164 -6.62 10.76 -12.44
CA THR A 164 -6.05 10.01 -11.32
C THR A 164 -6.12 10.84 -10.05
N ALA A 165 -6.82 10.32 -9.04
CA ALA A 165 -6.90 10.93 -7.71
C ALA A 165 -6.16 10.08 -6.67
N TYR A 166 -5.45 10.74 -5.77
CA TYR A 166 -4.75 10.10 -4.65
C TYR A 166 -5.38 10.54 -3.34
N PHE A 167 -5.59 9.57 -2.45
CA PHE A 167 -6.15 9.80 -1.13
C PHE A 167 -5.26 9.16 -0.06
N VAL A 168 -5.23 9.78 1.11
CA VAL A 168 -4.73 9.18 2.34
C VAL A 168 -5.88 9.14 3.33
N GLU A 169 -6.22 7.95 3.79
CA GLU A 169 -7.17 7.72 4.87
C GLU A 169 -6.40 7.35 6.13
N ALA A 170 -6.67 8.04 7.23
CA ALA A 170 -6.03 7.78 8.52
C ALA A 170 -7.09 7.62 9.61
N ASP A 171 -6.93 6.60 10.47
CA ASP A 171 -7.78 6.43 11.65
C ASP A 171 -7.53 7.58 12.63
N LYS A 172 -8.56 8.39 12.86
CA LYS A 172 -8.53 9.53 13.78
C LYS A 172 -8.21 9.17 15.24
N ASN A 173 -8.35 7.91 15.62
CA ASN A 173 -8.01 7.43 16.97
C ASN A 173 -6.51 7.12 17.12
N LEU A 174 -5.80 6.92 16.02
CA LEU A 174 -4.38 6.60 15.98
C LEU A 174 -3.53 7.77 15.49
N TYR A 175 -4.09 8.67 14.68
CA TYR A 175 -3.37 9.75 14.02
C TYR A 175 -4.04 11.10 14.20
N THR A 176 -3.24 12.15 14.22
CA THR A 176 -3.69 13.54 14.25
C THR A 176 -3.26 14.23 12.97
N LEU A 177 -4.18 14.93 12.32
CA LEU A 177 -3.88 15.83 11.20
C LEU A 177 -3.26 17.12 11.74
N LYS A 178 -2.07 17.49 11.22
CA LYS A 178 -1.37 18.72 11.60
C LYS A 178 -1.00 19.52 10.35
N PRO A 179 -1.52 20.73 10.16
CA PRO A 179 -1.02 21.63 9.14
C PRO A 179 0.36 22.15 9.53
N VAL A 180 1.27 22.20 8.55
CA VAL A 180 2.63 22.72 8.74
C VAL A 180 3.00 23.65 7.59
N LEU A 181 3.79 24.67 7.89
CA LEU A 181 4.33 25.58 6.89
C LEU A 181 5.73 25.18 6.48
N ALA A 182 6.05 25.36 5.21
CA ALA A 182 7.40 25.19 4.72
C ALA A 182 8.37 26.08 5.51
N ARG A 183 9.40 25.49 6.14
CA ARG A 183 10.34 26.20 7.03
C ARG A 183 9.68 27.03 8.15
N GLY A 184 8.42 26.76 8.48
CA GLY A 184 7.68 27.46 9.52
C GLY A 184 7.26 28.89 9.16
N MET A 185 7.30 29.29 7.89
CA MET A 185 7.00 30.65 7.46
C MET A 185 6.27 30.72 6.12
N VAL A 186 5.69 31.88 5.85
CA VAL A 186 5.12 32.29 4.56
C VAL A 186 5.79 33.60 4.12
N PRO A 187 6.31 33.71 2.89
CA PRO A 187 6.46 32.66 1.91
C PRO A 187 7.58 31.69 2.26
N GLY A 188 7.41 30.41 1.88
CA GLY A 188 8.44 29.39 2.08
C GLY A 188 8.23 28.21 1.15
N LEU A 189 9.33 27.65 0.64
CA LEU A 189 9.33 26.46 -0.19
C LEU A 189 10.11 25.34 0.48
N GLN A 190 9.49 24.18 0.53
CA GLN A 190 10.10 22.93 1.01
C GLN A 190 9.36 21.76 0.37
N THR A 191 10.04 20.67 0.07
CA THR A 191 9.37 19.47 -0.45
C THR A 191 8.50 18.85 0.62
N THR A 192 7.38 18.24 0.20
CA THR A 192 6.47 17.53 1.11
C THR A 192 7.20 16.42 1.88
N SER A 193 8.14 15.70 1.24
CA SER A 193 8.98 14.70 1.91
C SER A 193 9.85 15.30 3.01
N ALA A 194 10.55 16.42 2.74
CA ALA A 194 11.38 17.05 3.76
C ALA A 194 10.56 17.62 4.93
N MET A 195 9.32 18.08 4.68
CA MET A 195 8.39 18.49 5.74
C MET A 195 7.90 17.27 6.53
N SER A 196 7.58 16.16 5.88
CA SER A 196 7.21 14.90 6.50
C SER A 196 8.29 14.39 7.46
N ASP A 197 9.53 14.34 6.97
CA ASP A 197 10.68 13.89 7.76
C ASP A 197 10.95 14.79 8.98
N ALA A 198 10.86 16.11 8.79
CA ALA A 198 11.06 17.08 9.88
C ALA A 198 10.01 17.02 10.99
N HIS A 199 8.86 16.39 10.73
CA HIS A 199 7.75 16.27 11.68
C HIS A 199 7.41 14.81 12.04
N ASP A 200 8.25 13.84 11.68
CA ASP A 200 8.03 12.40 11.89
C ASP A 200 6.63 11.96 11.39
N ALA A 201 6.18 12.54 10.27
CA ALA A 201 4.86 12.28 9.74
C ALA A 201 4.82 10.95 8.98
N VAL A 202 3.79 10.15 9.24
CA VAL A 202 3.58 8.86 8.53
C VAL A 202 3.07 9.08 7.11
N ALA A 203 2.37 10.19 6.88
CA ALA A 203 1.90 10.63 5.56
C ALA A 203 1.84 12.16 5.51
N ALA A 204 2.07 12.71 4.34
CA ALA A 204 1.97 14.15 4.09
C ALA A 204 1.42 14.41 2.68
N ILE A 205 0.71 15.51 2.53
CA ILE A 205 0.13 15.96 1.27
C ILE A 205 0.18 17.50 1.20
N ASN A 206 0.32 18.04 0.00
CA ASN A 206 0.14 19.48 -0.21
C ASN A 206 -1.31 19.89 0.07
N ALA A 207 -1.49 20.95 0.83
CA ALA A 207 -2.83 21.41 1.25
C ALA A 207 -3.38 22.53 0.36
N THR A 208 -2.55 23.23 -0.41
CA THR A 208 -2.98 24.38 -1.24
C THR A 208 -2.06 24.56 -2.45
N TYR A 209 -2.51 25.39 -3.39
CA TYR A 209 -1.68 25.88 -4.48
C TYR A 209 -0.77 27.01 -4.00
N PHE A 210 0.39 27.15 -4.61
CA PHE A 210 1.37 28.20 -4.30
C PHE A 210 2.13 28.62 -5.55
N ALA A 211 2.56 29.88 -5.58
CA ALA A 211 3.41 30.42 -6.62
C ALA A 211 4.86 29.92 -6.48
N GLY A 212 5.69 30.11 -7.51
CA GLY A 212 7.08 29.67 -7.50
C GLY A 212 7.95 30.29 -6.40
N ASN A 213 7.52 31.40 -5.79
CA ASN A 213 8.15 32.04 -4.64
C ASN A 213 7.64 31.52 -3.27
N GLY A 214 6.63 30.65 -3.27
CA GLY A 214 6.04 30.06 -2.06
C GLY A 214 4.85 30.81 -1.48
N ASP A 215 4.36 31.87 -2.15
CA ASP A 215 3.11 32.52 -1.76
C ASP A 215 1.92 31.63 -2.04
N MET A 216 0.99 31.56 -1.10
CA MET A 216 -0.26 30.82 -1.29
C MET A 216 -1.16 31.55 -2.30
N ILE A 217 -1.69 30.80 -3.26
CA ILE A 217 -2.64 31.26 -4.28
C ILE A 217 -3.87 30.39 -4.25
N GLY A 218 -5.00 30.92 -3.82
CA GLY A 218 -6.27 30.22 -3.73
C GLY A 218 -6.82 30.13 -2.34
#